data_92562c0c6343136b3d3d116661d59355
#
_entry.id   92562c0c6343136b3d3d116661d59355
#
_cell.length_a   1.000
_cell.length_b   1.000
_cell.length_c   1.000
_cell.angle_alpha   90.00
_cell.angle_beta   90.00
_cell.angle_gamma   90.00
#
_symmetry.space_group_name_H-M   'P 1'
#
loop_
_entity.id
_entity.type
_entity.pdbx_description
1 polymer ?
#
loop_
_entity_poly.entity_id
_entity_poly.type
_entity_poly.pdbx_seq_one_letter_code
_entity_poly.pdbx_strand_id
1 'polypeptide(L)'
;DGNFPNHPADPSNIENLQEIIKLVQDNNLDFGVAFDGDADRAVFIDDVGKVVSGSMMTTLIADYLSEKNDNLKVVYNVNVSPHALSILKSKGISLFRCKVGHSNIKALMKELEADFGGEHSAHFYYKDNYFADSAILTLLMLMSIVSERGEKVSSMIDKYNFPPSSGEINFTVEDVNISLDKIKTVFSGNFDELDGLSYFDENFWFNVRGSNTEPKLRVNIEADSQTILDEVLEKISTNI
;
A
#
# COMPACT_ATOMS: atom_id res chain seq x y z
N ASP A 1 16.84 12.44 -15.62
CA ASP A 1 17.04 13.90 -15.78
C ASP A 1 15.87 14.59 -15.06
N GLY A 2 16.14 15.66 -14.35
CA GLY A 2 15.14 16.35 -13.52
C GLY A 2 13.99 17.05 -14.29
N ASN A 3 13.97 16.96 -15.61
CA ASN A 3 12.87 17.49 -16.43
C ASN A 3 11.76 16.44 -16.68
N PHE A 4 12.00 15.18 -16.36
CA PHE A 4 11.06 14.07 -16.54
C PHE A 4 10.37 14.10 -17.93
N PRO A 5 11.12 13.97 -19.06
CA PRO A 5 10.61 14.27 -20.39
C PRO A 5 9.49 13.32 -20.88
N ASN A 6 9.38 12.13 -20.33
CA ASN A 6 8.39 11.15 -20.77
C ASN A 6 7.07 11.30 -20.01
N HIS A 7 7.13 11.37 -18.69
CA HIS A 7 5.99 11.54 -17.79
C HIS A 7 6.48 12.01 -16.40
N PRO A 8 5.60 12.52 -15.53
CA PRO A 8 5.95 12.82 -14.14
C PRO A 8 6.49 11.58 -13.41
N ALA A 9 7.46 11.77 -12.52
CA ALA A 9 8.02 10.69 -11.72
C ALA A 9 7.09 10.35 -10.53
N ASP A 10 5.87 9.95 -10.86
CA ASP A 10 4.84 9.53 -9.89
C ASP A 10 4.34 8.13 -10.25
N PRO A 11 4.88 7.08 -9.60
CA PRO A 11 4.51 5.70 -9.87
C PRO A 11 3.15 5.30 -9.24
N SER A 12 2.49 6.19 -8.50
CA SER A 12 1.13 5.96 -8.01
C SER A 12 0.08 6.11 -9.13
N ASN A 13 0.41 6.83 -10.20
CA ASN A 13 -0.44 6.95 -11.38
C ASN A 13 -0.14 5.81 -12.37
N ILE A 14 -1.13 4.95 -12.61
CA ILE A 14 -1.03 3.79 -13.51
C ILE A 14 -0.63 4.18 -14.95
N GLU A 15 -1.00 5.38 -15.41
CA GLU A 15 -0.64 5.88 -16.73
C GLU A 15 0.89 6.02 -16.89
N ASN A 16 1.60 6.38 -15.82
CA ASN A 16 3.05 6.50 -15.81
C ASN A 16 3.77 5.14 -15.82
N LEU A 17 3.03 4.04 -15.62
CA LEU A 17 3.58 2.68 -15.56
C LEU A 17 3.42 1.92 -16.88
N GLN A 18 2.70 2.47 -17.89
CA GLN A 18 2.36 1.75 -19.12
C GLN A 18 3.59 1.28 -19.90
N GLU A 19 4.65 2.07 -19.94
CA GLU A 19 5.88 1.72 -20.65
C GLU A 19 6.59 0.53 -19.98
N ILE A 20 6.74 0.56 -18.65
CA ILE A 20 7.40 -0.53 -17.93
C ILE A 20 6.54 -1.81 -17.92
N ILE A 21 5.21 -1.71 -17.82
CA ILE A 21 4.29 -2.85 -17.95
C ILE A 21 4.52 -3.55 -19.29
N LYS A 22 4.52 -2.77 -20.37
CA LYS A 22 4.77 -3.31 -21.72
C LYS A 22 6.15 -3.93 -21.85
N LEU A 23 7.19 -3.31 -21.30
CA LEU A 23 8.56 -3.85 -21.33
C LEU A 23 8.64 -5.21 -20.62
N VAL A 24 8.00 -5.36 -19.46
CA VAL A 24 7.95 -6.61 -18.71
C VAL A 24 7.29 -7.71 -19.54
N GLN A 25 6.12 -7.42 -20.13
CA GLN A 25 5.36 -8.39 -20.91
C GLN A 25 6.06 -8.78 -22.21
N ASP A 26 6.51 -7.80 -23.01
CA ASP A 26 7.15 -8.03 -24.32
C ASP A 26 8.46 -8.82 -24.22
N ASN A 27 9.19 -8.68 -23.11
CA ASN A 27 10.49 -9.31 -22.90
C ASN A 27 10.46 -10.47 -21.90
N ASN A 28 9.29 -10.85 -21.38
CA ASN A 28 9.11 -11.90 -20.39
C ASN A 28 10.06 -11.71 -19.17
N LEU A 29 10.13 -10.49 -18.64
CA LEU A 29 10.98 -10.16 -17.49
C LEU A 29 10.38 -10.74 -16.21
N ASP A 30 11.21 -10.97 -15.20
CA ASP A 30 10.75 -11.50 -13.92
C ASP A 30 9.89 -10.52 -13.13
N PHE A 31 10.16 -9.21 -13.28
CA PHE A 31 9.37 -8.10 -12.76
C PHE A 31 9.89 -6.77 -13.33
N GLY A 32 9.15 -5.68 -13.07
CA GLY A 32 9.55 -4.30 -13.29
C GLY A 32 9.51 -3.49 -11.99
N VAL A 33 10.26 -2.39 -11.94
CA VAL A 33 10.20 -1.44 -10.82
C VAL A 33 10.19 -0.01 -11.34
N ALA A 34 9.30 0.81 -10.78
CA ALA A 34 9.24 2.25 -11.02
C ALA A 34 9.51 2.99 -9.71
N PHE A 35 10.46 3.93 -9.76
CA PHE A 35 10.79 4.81 -8.65
C PHE A 35 10.13 6.17 -8.83
N ASP A 36 9.86 6.86 -7.74
CA ASP A 36 9.47 8.26 -7.80
C ASP A 36 10.70 9.20 -7.93
N GLY A 37 10.48 10.52 -7.83
CA GLY A 37 11.47 11.52 -8.21
C GLY A 37 12.74 11.53 -7.35
N ASP A 38 12.67 11.16 -6.09
CA ASP A 38 13.79 11.07 -5.15
C ASP A 38 14.12 9.63 -4.73
N ALA A 39 13.40 8.65 -5.33
CA ALA A 39 13.62 7.22 -5.17
C ALA A 39 13.45 6.72 -3.71
N ASP A 40 12.51 7.29 -2.97
CA ASP A 40 12.09 6.77 -1.67
C ASP A 40 10.92 5.78 -1.80
N ARG A 41 10.15 5.82 -2.91
CA ARG A 41 9.08 4.87 -3.25
C ARG A 41 9.50 3.92 -4.38
N ALA A 42 9.09 2.65 -4.24
CA ALA A 42 9.24 1.62 -5.27
C ALA A 42 7.91 0.93 -5.55
N VAL A 43 7.34 1.16 -6.73
CA VAL A 43 6.18 0.41 -7.22
C VAL A 43 6.65 -0.70 -8.14
N PHE A 44 6.19 -1.91 -7.89
CA PHE A 44 6.60 -3.10 -8.64
C PHE A 44 5.51 -3.55 -9.61
N ILE A 45 5.94 -4.09 -10.71
CA ILE A 45 5.11 -4.74 -11.74
C ILE A 45 5.54 -6.20 -11.76
N ASP A 46 4.60 -7.12 -11.62
CA ASP A 46 4.88 -8.56 -11.67
C ASP A 46 5.18 -9.04 -13.12
N ASP A 47 5.57 -10.29 -13.25
CA ASP A 47 5.95 -10.92 -14.53
C ASP A 47 4.80 -11.03 -15.55
N VAL A 48 3.54 -10.84 -15.13
CA VAL A 48 2.38 -10.79 -16.04
C VAL A 48 1.89 -9.36 -16.32
N GLY A 49 2.56 -8.36 -15.77
CA GLY A 49 2.27 -6.94 -16.01
C GLY A 49 1.25 -6.32 -15.03
N LYS A 50 0.93 -7.00 -13.92
CA LYS A 50 0.08 -6.42 -12.88
C LYS A 50 0.91 -5.56 -11.92
N VAL A 51 0.34 -4.45 -11.50
CA VAL A 51 0.93 -3.60 -10.45
C VAL A 51 0.80 -4.28 -9.09
N VAL A 52 1.92 -4.43 -8.39
CA VAL A 52 1.98 -4.96 -7.03
C VAL A 52 1.83 -3.78 -6.06
N SER A 53 0.69 -3.71 -5.35
CA SER A 53 0.43 -2.62 -4.41
C SER A 53 1.40 -2.63 -3.22
N GLY A 54 1.54 -1.48 -2.55
CA GLY A 54 2.36 -1.39 -1.34
C GLY A 54 1.93 -2.37 -0.25
N SER A 55 0.62 -2.65 -0.12
CA SER A 55 0.11 -3.66 0.80
C SER A 55 0.55 -5.09 0.44
N MET A 56 0.50 -5.44 -0.86
CA MET A 56 0.97 -6.73 -1.36
C MET A 56 2.48 -6.90 -1.13
N MET A 57 3.26 -5.87 -1.45
CA MET A 57 4.70 -5.90 -1.25
C MET A 57 5.07 -5.94 0.23
N THR A 58 4.37 -5.18 1.10
CA THR A 58 4.52 -5.26 2.55
C THR A 58 4.31 -6.70 3.04
N THR A 59 3.27 -7.36 2.53
CA THR A 59 2.97 -8.76 2.88
C THR A 59 4.09 -9.70 2.45
N LEU A 60 4.53 -9.61 1.19
CA LEU A 60 5.58 -10.48 0.65
C LEU A 60 6.90 -10.33 1.40
N ILE A 61 7.31 -9.08 1.68
CA ILE A 61 8.56 -8.81 2.39
C ILE A 61 8.46 -9.26 3.86
N ALA A 62 7.37 -8.91 4.56
CA ALA A 62 7.21 -9.30 5.96
C ALA A 62 7.11 -10.82 6.13
N ASP A 63 6.43 -11.51 5.19
CA ASP A 63 6.39 -12.97 5.15
C ASP A 63 7.80 -13.58 5.03
N TYR A 64 8.57 -13.12 4.06
CA TYR A 64 9.95 -13.56 3.86
C TYR A 64 10.85 -13.28 5.07
N LEU A 65 10.74 -12.10 5.67
CA LEU A 65 11.51 -11.74 6.87
C LEU A 65 11.13 -12.62 8.07
N SER A 66 9.86 -13.03 8.19
CA SER A 66 9.38 -13.89 9.27
C SER A 66 9.97 -15.31 9.20
N GLU A 67 10.36 -15.77 8.02
CA GLU A 67 11.07 -17.06 7.87
C GLU A 67 12.48 -17.04 8.52
N LYS A 68 13.03 -15.85 8.78
CA LYS A 68 14.37 -15.62 9.33
C LYS A 68 14.36 -15.00 10.74
N ASN A 69 13.21 -14.51 11.21
CA ASN A 69 13.03 -13.85 12.50
C ASN A 69 11.66 -14.18 13.12
N ASP A 70 11.64 -15.11 14.08
CA ASP A 70 10.42 -15.55 14.78
C ASP A 70 9.73 -14.42 15.60
N ASN A 71 10.45 -13.33 15.90
CA ASN A 71 9.93 -12.20 16.68
C ASN A 71 9.80 -10.94 15.82
N LEU A 72 9.52 -11.08 14.54
CA LEU A 72 9.42 -9.97 13.59
C LEU A 72 8.37 -8.94 14.03
N LYS A 73 8.77 -7.69 14.12
CA LYS A 73 7.92 -6.54 14.39
C LYS A 73 7.78 -5.71 13.13
N VAL A 74 6.53 -5.47 12.71
CA VAL A 74 6.20 -4.67 11.51
C VAL A 74 5.34 -3.48 11.88
N VAL A 75 5.74 -2.29 11.48
CA VAL A 75 4.93 -1.05 11.58
C VAL A 75 4.24 -0.81 10.25
N TYR A 76 2.96 -0.39 10.30
CA TYR A 76 2.17 -0.10 9.11
C TYR A 76 1.24 1.10 9.33
N ASN A 77 0.87 1.80 8.26
CA ASN A 77 -0.10 2.89 8.35
C ASN A 77 -1.55 2.40 8.14
N VAL A 78 -2.51 3.29 8.43
CA VAL A 78 -3.95 2.99 8.36
C VAL A 78 -4.44 2.52 6.99
N ASN A 79 -3.68 2.77 5.91
CA ASN A 79 -4.07 2.43 4.53
C ASN A 79 -3.60 1.04 4.09
N VAL A 80 -2.79 0.35 4.89
CA VAL A 80 -2.39 -1.02 4.57
C VAL A 80 -3.61 -1.94 4.68
N SER A 81 -3.80 -2.78 3.67
CA SER A 81 -4.89 -3.73 3.52
C SER A 81 -5.16 -4.55 4.80
N PRO A 82 -6.39 -4.58 5.32
CA PRO A 82 -6.75 -5.47 6.43
C PRO A 82 -6.53 -6.95 6.10
N HIS A 83 -6.70 -7.33 4.83
CA HIS A 83 -6.42 -8.68 4.36
C HIS A 83 -4.93 -9.01 4.51
N ALA A 84 -4.03 -8.09 4.08
CA ALA A 84 -2.59 -8.20 4.31
C ALA A 84 -2.26 -8.42 5.79
N LEU A 85 -2.87 -7.60 6.67
CA LEU A 85 -2.65 -7.69 8.11
C LEU A 85 -3.13 -9.01 8.71
N SER A 86 -4.25 -9.56 8.22
CA SER A 86 -4.76 -10.87 8.66
C SER A 86 -3.80 -12.01 8.32
N ILE A 87 -3.20 -11.97 7.12
CA ILE A 87 -2.18 -12.93 6.68
C ILE A 87 -0.95 -12.85 7.59
N LEU A 88 -0.41 -11.65 7.79
CA LEU A 88 0.80 -11.46 8.60
C LEU A 88 0.56 -11.85 10.08
N LYS A 89 -0.63 -11.54 10.61
CA LYS A 89 -1.02 -11.95 11.96
C LYS A 89 -1.11 -13.46 12.10
N SER A 90 -1.64 -14.17 11.09
CA SER A 90 -1.71 -15.64 11.09
C SER A 90 -0.34 -16.32 11.13
N LYS A 91 0.71 -15.62 10.69
CA LYS A 91 2.11 -16.05 10.72
C LYS A 91 2.84 -15.69 12.03
N GLY A 92 2.13 -15.11 13.02
CA GLY A 92 2.69 -14.75 14.32
C GLY A 92 3.49 -13.43 14.31
N ILE A 93 3.43 -12.64 13.25
CA ILE A 93 4.14 -11.35 13.14
C ILE A 93 3.48 -10.32 14.06
N SER A 94 4.30 -9.60 14.82
CA SER A 94 3.82 -8.50 15.68
C SER A 94 3.59 -7.24 14.86
N LEU A 95 2.32 -6.78 14.78
CA LEU A 95 1.87 -5.68 13.92
C LEU A 95 1.53 -4.44 14.75
N PHE A 96 2.05 -3.27 14.33
CA PHE A 96 1.87 -1.99 15.02
C PHE A 96 1.38 -0.93 14.04
N ARG A 97 0.24 -0.32 14.34
CA ARG A 97 -0.45 0.63 13.46
C ARG A 97 -0.11 2.08 13.81
N CYS A 98 0.06 2.92 12.80
CA CYS A 98 0.22 4.37 12.96
C CYS A 98 -0.58 5.17 11.91
N LYS A 99 -0.52 6.51 12.05
CA LYS A 99 -1.01 7.44 11.03
C LYS A 99 -0.15 7.36 9.77
N VAL A 100 -0.71 7.80 8.64
CA VAL A 100 0.04 8.00 7.40
C VAL A 100 1.14 9.03 7.58
N GLY A 101 2.27 8.79 6.94
CA GLY A 101 3.40 9.71 6.88
C GLY A 101 4.68 9.11 7.44
N HIS A 102 5.76 9.32 6.69
CA HIS A 102 7.07 8.76 6.96
C HIS A 102 7.60 9.08 8.38
N SER A 103 7.29 10.25 8.92
CA SER A 103 7.71 10.64 10.29
C SER A 103 7.01 9.77 11.35
N ASN A 104 5.73 9.43 11.17
CA ASN A 104 4.96 8.61 12.09
C ASN A 104 5.50 7.17 12.13
N ILE A 105 5.74 6.58 10.96
CA ILE A 105 6.31 5.23 10.85
C ILE A 105 7.70 5.19 11.46
N LYS A 106 8.60 6.10 11.07
CA LYS A 106 9.99 6.16 11.59
C LYS A 106 10.03 6.33 13.11
N ALA A 107 9.17 7.17 13.67
CA ALA A 107 9.09 7.37 15.11
C ALA A 107 8.66 6.09 15.84
N LEU A 108 7.57 5.46 15.38
CA LEU A 108 7.06 4.24 16.00
C LEU A 108 8.02 3.05 15.81
N MET A 109 8.68 2.92 14.66
CA MET A 109 9.70 1.90 14.45
C MET A 109 10.87 2.04 15.42
N LYS A 110 11.35 3.28 15.66
CA LYS A 110 12.42 3.54 16.63
C LYS A 110 11.99 3.23 18.06
N GLU A 111 10.78 3.63 18.45
CA GLU A 111 10.22 3.37 19.78
C GLU A 111 10.13 1.87 20.08
N LEU A 112 9.66 1.09 19.11
CA LEU A 112 9.42 -0.34 19.25
C LEU A 112 10.63 -1.21 18.90
N GLU A 113 11.70 -0.61 18.37
CA GLU A 113 12.80 -1.35 17.74
C GLU A 113 12.26 -2.31 16.66
N ALA A 114 11.30 -1.83 15.83
CA ALA A 114 10.66 -2.65 14.82
C ALA A 114 11.59 -2.91 13.63
N ASP A 115 11.52 -4.11 13.06
CA ASP A 115 12.44 -4.59 12.04
C ASP A 115 12.13 -4.03 10.65
N PHE A 116 10.83 -3.88 10.35
CA PHE A 116 10.33 -3.48 9.04
C PHE A 116 9.12 -2.55 9.17
N GLY A 117 8.96 -1.66 8.21
CA GLY A 117 7.78 -0.82 8.05
C GLY A 117 7.30 -0.80 6.62
N GLY A 118 5.97 -0.78 6.41
CA GLY A 118 5.40 -0.72 5.07
C GLY A 118 4.18 0.19 4.99
N GLU A 119 4.07 0.90 3.86
CA GLU A 119 2.93 1.74 3.54
C GLU A 119 2.25 1.29 2.25
N HIS A 120 0.95 1.54 2.15
CA HIS A 120 0.22 1.35 0.89
C HIS A 120 0.79 2.20 -0.26
N SER A 121 1.36 3.36 0.06
CA SER A 121 2.02 4.29 -0.86
C SER A 121 3.37 3.83 -1.42
N ALA A 122 3.79 2.60 -1.10
CA ALA A 122 5.03 1.97 -1.55
C ALA A 122 6.33 2.58 -0.97
N HIS A 123 6.27 3.15 0.24
CA HIS A 123 7.44 3.37 1.08
C HIS A 123 7.67 2.14 1.96
N PHE A 124 8.94 1.73 2.06
CA PHE A 124 9.34 0.57 2.86
C PHE A 124 10.56 0.91 3.70
N TYR A 125 10.46 0.67 5.00
CA TYR A 125 11.40 1.12 6.04
C TYR A 125 12.10 -0.08 6.65
N TYR A 126 13.40 0.06 6.91
CA TYR A 126 14.23 -1.02 7.43
C TYR A 126 14.99 -0.58 8.67
N LYS A 127 14.96 -1.40 9.74
CA LYS A 127 15.74 -1.15 10.96
C LYS A 127 17.22 -1.00 10.65
N ASP A 128 17.76 -1.90 9.82
CA ASP A 128 19.17 -1.91 9.43
C ASP A 128 19.57 -0.71 8.55
N ASN A 129 18.60 0.01 8.02
CA ASN A 129 18.78 1.30 7.33
C ASN A 129 18.44 2.49 8.26
N TYR A 130 18.74 2.38 9.55
CA TYR A 130 18.44 3.44 10.53
C TYR A 130 16.95 3.83 10.59
N PHE A 131 16.06 2.87 10.34
CA PHE A 131 14.60 3.06 10.22
C PHE A 131 14.17 3.99 9.08
N ALA A 132 15.05 4.22 8.11
CA ALA A 132 14.74 5.00 6.92
C ALA A 132 14.11 4.13 5.83
N ASP A 133 13.28 4.77 5.02
CA ASP A 133 12.77 4.23 3.77
C ASP A 133 13.88 4.13 2.72
N SER A 134 13.74 3.14 1.85
CA SER A 134 14.65 2.98 0.70
C SER A 134 14.03 2.10 -0.38
N ALA A 135 13.70 2.70 -1.49
CA ALA A 135 13.24 1.98 -2.66
C ALA A 135 14.32 1.02 -3.23
N ILE A 136 15.58 1.42 -3.16
CA ILE A 136 16.71 0.59 -3.62
C ILE A 136 16.86 -0.67 -2.76
N LEU A 137 16.79 -0.54 -1.43
CA LEU A 137 16.82 -1.72 -0.55
C LEU A 137 15.63 -2.63 -0.80
N THR A 138 14.46 -2.07 -1.07
CA THR A 138 13.26 -2.84 -1.39
C THR A 138 13.42 -3.60 -2.70
N LEU A 139 14.01 -2.99 -3.73
CA LEU A 139 14.37 -3.68 -4.96
C LEU A 139 15.32 -4.85 -4.69
N LEU A 140 16.40 -4.63 -3.94
CA LEU A 140 17.35 -5.68 -3.60
C LEU A 140 16.69 -6.80 -2.78
N MET A 141 15.76 -6.45 -1.89
CA MET A 141 14.97 -7.42 -1.12
C MET A 141 14.12 -8.29 -2.03
N LEU A 142 13.38 -7.69 -3.00
CA LEU A 142 12.59 -8.48 -3.96
C LEU A 142 13.48 -9.37 -4.82
N MET A 143 14.62 -8.87 -5.30
CA MET A 143 15.58 -9.68 -6.06
C MET A 143 16.07 -10.89 -5.23
N SER A 144 16.33 -10.70 -3.94
CA SER A 144 16.72 -11.79 -3.02
C SER A 144 15.59 -12.82 -2.89
N ILE A 145 14.35 -12.36 -2.67
CA ILE A 145 13.18 -13.23 -2.54
C ILE A 145 12.96 -14.06 -3.80
N VAL A 146 13.00 -13.45 -4.97
CA VAL A 146 12.84 -14.14 -6.27
C VAL A 146 13.94 -15.15 -6.48
N SER A 147 15.20 -14.78 -6.18
CA SER A 147 16.36 -15.66 -6.33
C SER A 147 16.34 -16.86 -5.37
N GLU A 148 15.97 -16.65 -4.10
CA GLU A 148 15.93 -17.71 -3.10
C GLU A 148 14.75 -18.65 -3.28
N ARG A 149 13.55 -18.12 -3.62
CA ARG A 149 12.34 -18.92 -3.81
C ARG A 149 12.28 -19.60 -5.18
N GLY A 150 12.94 -19.02 -6.19
CA GLY A 150 12.88 -19.51 -7.57
C GLY A 150 11.47 -19.46 -8.17
N GLU A 151 10.62 -18.56 -7.68
CA GLU A 151 9.23 -18.41 -8.08
C GLU A 151 9.00 -17.07 -8.76
N LYS A 152 7.99 -17.02 -9.64
CA LYS A 152 7.51 -15.78 -10.27
C LYS A 152 6.83 -14.88 -9.25
N VAL A 153 6.97 -13.55 -9.43
CA VAL A 153 6.37 -12.57 -8.51
C VAL A 153 4.84 -12.70 -8.47
N SER A 154 4.20 -12.85 -9.65
CA SER A 154 2.75 -13.09 -9.75
C SER A 154 2.32 -14.31 -8.93
N SER A 155 3.03 -15.44 -9.07
CA SER A 155 2.73 -16.68 -8.34
C SER A 155 2.88 -16.53 -6.83
N MET A 156 3.85 -15.74 -6.36
CA MET A 156 4.03 -15.47 -4.93
C MET A 156 2.89 -14.61 -4.38
N ILE A 157 2.47 -13.58 -5.12
CA ILE A 157 1.37 -12.68 -4.72
C ILE A 157 0.01 -13.40 -4.77
N ASP A 158 -0.23 -14.20 -5.79
CA ASP A 158 -1.50 -14.94 -5.96
C ASP A 158 -1.77 -15.91 -4.79
N LYS A 159 -0.74 -16.43 -4.11
CA LYS A 159 -0.89 -17.26 -2.90
C LYS A 159 -1.61 -16.55 -1.76
N TYR A 160 -1.53 -15.24 -1.71
CA TYR A 160 -2.16 -14.44 -0.66
C TYR A 160 -3.64 -14.14 -0.95
N ASN A 161 -4.11 -14.39 -2.18
CA ASN A 161 -5.51 -14.23 -2.59
C ASN A 161 -6.10 -12.87 -2.20
N PHE A 162 -5.42 -11.77 -2.56
CA PHE A 162 -5.88 -10.43 -2.26
C PHE A 162 -7.24 -10.13 -2.91
N PRO A 163 -8.18 -9.56 -2.16
CA PRO A 163 -9.47 -9.14 -2.69
C PRO A 163 -9.32 -7.92 -3.63
N PRO A 164 -10.38 -7.59 -4.40
CA PRO A 164 -10.43 -6.36 -5.18
C PRO A 164 -10.16 -5.12 -4.33
N SER A 165 -9.35 -4.19 -4.87
CA SER A 165 -9.00 -2.94 -4.22
C SER A 165 -9.11 -1.78 -5.22
N SER A 166 -9.58 -0.62 -4.75
CA SER A 166 -9.68 0.60 -5.56
C SER A 166 -8.32 1.26 -5.82
N GLY A 167 -7.29 0.90 -5.05
CA GLY A 167 -6.14 1.79 -4.89
C GLY A 167 -6.54 3.12 -4.22
N GLU A 168 -5.65 4.10 -4.21
CA GLU A 168 -5.96 5.43 -3.69
C GLU A 168 -6.68 6.28 -4.75
N ILE A 169 -7.94 6.63 -4.49
CA ILE A 169 -8.74 7.52 -5.33
C ILE A 169 -8.78 8.91 -4.68
N ASN A 170 -8.59 9.96 -5.47
CA ASN A 170 -8.56 11.34 -5.01
C ASN A 170 -9.79 12.11 -5.47
N PHE A 171 -10.54 12.72 -4.52
CA PHE A 171 -11.68 13.60 -4.79
C PHE A 171 -11.35 15.03 -4.37
N THR A 172 -11.58 15.99 -5.25
CA THR A 172 -11.52 17.42 -4.89
C THR A 172 -12.79 17.81 -4.15
N VAL A 173 -12.66 18.39 -2.98
CA VAL A 173 -13.79 18.77 -2.11
C VAL A 173 -13.65 20.23 -1.67
N GLU A 174 -14.78 20.87 -1.34
CA GLU A 174 -14.79 22.24 -0.81
C GLU A 174 -14.33 22.27 0.65
N ASP A 175 -14.78 21.30 1.46
CA ASP A 175 -14.42 21.17 2.87
C ASP A 175 -14.28 19.68 3.24
N VAL A 176 -13.10 19.32 3.68
CA VAL A 176 -12.74 17.95 4.08
C VAL A 176 -13.59 17.47 5.26
N ASN A 177 -13.79 18.32 6.29
CA ASN A 177 -14.51 17.92 7.50
C ASN A 177 -16.00 17.71 7.23
N ILE A 178 -16.61 18.60 6.44
CA ILE A 178 -18.02 18.46 6.03
C ILE A 178 -18.21 17.16 5.26
N SER A 179 -17.30 16.83 4.34
CA SER A 179 -17.35 15.59 3.58
C SER A 179 -17.18 14.35 4.46
N LEU A 180 -16.26 14.37 5.42
CA LEU A 180 -16.10 13.28 6.37
C LEU A 180 -17.34 13.09 7.26
N ASP A 181 -17.97 14.18 7.72
CA ASP A 181 -19.20 14.10 8.52
C ASP A 181 -20.37 13.53 7.71
N LYS A 182 -20.50 13.89 6.44
CA LYS A 182 -21.52 13.29 5.55
C LYS A 182 -21.29 11.77 5.40
N ILE A 183 -20.05 11.33 5.20
CA ILE A 183 -19.72 9.89 5.11
C ILE A 183 -20.13 9.16 6.39
N LYS A 184 -19.89 9.74 7.58
CA LYS A 184 -20.35 9.16 8.85
C LYS A 184 -21.87 8.97 8.92
N THR A 185 -22.65 9.80 8.26
CA THR A 185 -24.11 9.66 8.26
C THR A 185 -24.62 8.56 7.32
N VAL A 186 -23.84 8.23 6.29
CA VAL A 186 -24.22 7.29 5.24
C VAL A 186 -23.92 5.84 5.62
N PHE A 187 -22.86 5.63 6.38
CA PHE A 187 -22.46 4.31 6.88
C PHE A 187 -22.79 4.19 8.37
N SER A 188 -23.61 3.20 8.72
CA SER A 188 -24.00 2.95 10.10
C SER A 188 -22.97 2.03 10.76
N GLY A 189 -22.33 2.49 11.84
CA GLY A 189 -21.36 1.69 12.59
C GLY A 189 -20.32 2.53 13.31
N ASN A 190 -19.31 1.85 13.82
CA ASN A 190 -18.19 2.51 14.48
C ASN A 190 -17.06 2.79 13.48
N PHE A 191 -16.57 4.02 13.50
CA PHE A 191 -15.41 4.43 12.74
C PHE A 191 -14.16 4.40 13.65
N ASP A 192 -13.05 3.98 13.08
CA ASP A 192 -11.74 4.24 13.65
C ASP A 192 -11.24 5.57 13.07
N GLU A 193 -10.95 6.51 13.95
CA GLU A 193 -10.57 7.91 13.60
C GLU A 193 -9.08 8.18 13.86
N LEU A 194 -8.24 7.15 13.82
CA LEU A 194 -6.79 7.34 14.00
C LEU A 194 -6.20 8.29 12.96
N ASP A 195 -6.60 8.14 11.68
CA ASP A 195 -6.19 9.03 10.58
C ASP A 195 -7.30 9.04 9.52
N GLY A 196 -8.12 10.09 9.53
CA GLY A 196 -9.37 10.13 8.78
C GLY A 196 -10.41 9.16 9.34
N LEU A 197 -11.21 8.56 8.48
CA LEU A 197 -12.24 7.60 8.83
C LEU A 197 -11.92 6.24 8.24
N SER A 198 -11.57 5.27 9.08
CA SER A 198 -11.54 3.87 8.66
C SER A 198 -12.83 3.19 9.09
N TYR A 199 -13.48 2.49 8.17
CA TYR A 199 -14.70 1.72 8.41
C TYR A 199 -14.46 0.26 8.05
N PHE A 200 -14.91 -0.64 8.89
CA PHE A 200 -14.75 -2.08 8.72
C PHE A 200 -16.13 -2.73 8.72
N ASP A 201 -16.48 -3.33 7.61
CA ASP A 201 -17.67 -4.17 7.43
C ASP A 201 -17.26 -5.63 7.29
N GLU A 202 -18.23 -6.52 7.24
CA GLU A 202 -17.99 -7.96 7.04
C GLU A 202 -17.43 -8.26 5.63
N ASN A 203 -17.85 -7.48 4.61
CA ASN A 203 -17.55 -7.73 3.20
C ASN A 203 -16.66 -6.67 2.55
N PHE A 204 -16.38 -5.56 3.26
CA PHE A 204 -15.54 -4.48 2.74
C PHE A 204 -14.90 -3.66 3.87
N TRP A 205 -13.87 -2.95 3.48
CA TRP A 205 -13.21 -1.94 4.31
C TRP A 205 -12.94 -0.70 3.46
N PHE A 206 -12.97 0.46 4.09
CA PHE A 206 -12.44 1.66 3.49
C PHE A 206 -11.72 2.56 4.51
N ASN A 207 -10.81 3.39 4.00
CA ASN A 207 -10.30 4.56 4.70
C ASN A 207 -10.53 5.79 3.83
N VAL A 208 -11.06 6.85 4.43
CA VAL A 208 -11.24 8.17 3.83
C VAL A 208 -10.54 9.21 4.70
N ARG A 209 -9.59 9.94 4.14
CA ARG A 209 -8.84 10.96 4.87
C ARG A 209 -8.58 12.19 4.03
N GLY A 210 -8.40 13.33 4.69
CA GLY A 210 -7.93 14.55 4.03
C GLY A 210 -6.48 14.43 3.57
N SER A 211 -6.15 15.07 2.45
CA SER A 211 -4.76 15.33 2.09
C SER A 211 -4.19 16.41 3.02
N ASN A 212 -2.92 16.26 3.41
CA ASN A 212 -2.24 17.25 4.25
C ASN A 212 -1.82 18.50 3.47
N THR A 213 -1.81 18.45 2.14
CA THR A 213 -1.23 19.48 1.28
C THR A 213 -2.23 20.09 0.30
N GLU A 214 -3.37 19.46 0.07
CA GLU A 214 -4.36 19.87 -0.94
C GLU A 214 -5.79 19.70 -0.41
N PRO A 215 -6.78 20.45 -0.92
CA PRO A 215 -8.19 20.28 -0.56
C PRO A 215 -8.77 19.04 -1.26
N LYS A 216 -8.26 17.87 -0.89
CA LYS A 216 -8.66 16.59 -1.45
C LYS A 216 -8.96 15.58 -0.36
N LEU A 217 -9.93 14.73 -0.62
CA LEU A 217 -10.14 13.47 0.08
C LEU A 217 -9.44 12.34 -0.67
N ARG A 218 -8.75 11.51 0.06
CA ARG A 218 -8.12 10.28 -0.41
C ARG A 218 -8.92 9.10 0.10
N VAL A 219 -9.35 8.25 -0.80
CA VAL A 219 -10.21 7.10 -0.53
C VAL A 219 -9.49 5.83 -0.93
N ASN A 220 -9.42 4.86 -0.03
CA ASN A 220 -8.96 3.51 -0.30
C ASN A 220 -10.08 2.54 0.10
N ILE A 221 -10.44 1.61 -0.79
CA ILE A 221 -11.49 0.61 -0.57
C ILE A 221 -10.92 -0.76 -0.89
N GLU A 222 -11.29 -1.76 -0.10
CA GLU A 222 -11.05 -3.17 -0.36
C GLU A 222 -12.34 -3.94 -0.06
N ALA A 223 -12.75 -4.86 -0.93
CA ALA A 223 -14.02 -5.57 -0.81
C ALA A 223 -13.93 -6.99 -1.38
N ASP A 224 -14.78 -7.89 -0.89
CA ASP A 224 -14.81 -9.30 -1.28
C ASP A 224 -15.13 -9.52 -2.76
N SER A 225 -15.74 -8.54 -3.42
CA SER A 225 -16.01 -8.57 -4.88
C SER A 225 -15.94 -7.18 -5.50
N GLN A 226 -15.69 -7.14 -6.81
CA GLN A 226 -15.71 -5.88 -7.58
C GLN A 226 -17.05 -5.16 -7.49
N THR A 227 -18.17 -5.90 -7.49
CA THR A 227 -19.51 -5.32 -7.36
C THR A 227 -19.68 -4.56 -6.04
N ILE A 228 -19.26 -5.16 -4.91
CA ILE A 228 -19.33 -4.50 -3.60
C ILE A 228 -18.40 -3.28 -3.57
N LEU A 229 -17.20 -3.39 -4.14
CA LEU A 229 -16.27 -2.27 -4.22
C LEU A 229 -16.89 -1.09 -4.98
N ASP A 230 -17.49 -1.34 -6.14
CA ASP A 230 -18.12 -0.31 -6.98
C ASP A 230 -19.31 0.34 -6.26
N GLU A 231 -20.15 -0.44 -5.57
CA GLU A 231 -21.28 0.06 -4.76
C GLU A 231 -20.80 0.97 -3.61
N VAL A 232 -19.74 0.57 -2.90
CA VAL A 232 -19.17 1.36 -1.81
C VAL A 232 -18.53 2.65 -2.35
N LEU A 233 -17.84 2.57 -3.46
CA LEU A 233 -17.24 3.74 -4.12
C LEU A 233 -18.31 4.72 -4.58
N GLU A 234 -19.40 4.25 -5.22
CA GLU A 234 -20.51 5.08 -5.63
C GLU A 234 -21.16 5.76 -4.41
N LYS A 235 -21.39 5.00 -3.34
CA LYS A 235 -21.97 5.50 -2.11
C LYS A 235 -21.11 6.58 -1.44
N ILE A 236 -19.78 6.44 -1.46
CA ILE A 236 -18.85 7.47 -0.98
C ILE A 236 -18.88 8.67 -1.91
N SER A 237 -18.67 8.48 -3.22
CA SER A 237 -18.53 9.57 -4.20
C SER A 237 -19.77 10.48 -4.32
N THR A 238 -20.96 9.94 -4.11
CA THR A 238 -22.21 10.71 -4.14
C THR A 238 -22.49 11.52 -2.87
N ASN A 239 -21.71 11.31 -1.80
CA ASN A 239 -21.90 11.96 -0.50
C ASN A 239 -20.70 12.83 -0.05
N ILE A 240 -19.80 13.17 -0.95
CA ILE A 240 -18.65 14.05 -0.66
C ILE A 240 -18.78 15.41 -1.31
#